data_8b2e84de32443a819731a6fe16552ded
#
_entry.id   8b2e84de32443a819731a6fe16552ded
#
_cell.length_a   1.000
_cell.length_b   1.000
_cell.length_c   1.000
_cell.angle_alpha   90.00
_cell.angle_beta   90.00
_cell.angle_gamma   90.00
#
_symmetry.space_group_name_H-M   'P 1'
#
loop_
_entity.id
_entity.type
_entity.pdbx_description
1 polymer ?
#
loop_
_entity_poly.entity_id
_entity_poly.type
_entity_poly.pdbx_seq_one_letter_code
_entity_poly.pdbx_strand_id
1 'polypeptide(L)'
;MSIKLNAKYTEDFVSKTDLESIAPEIKKAHKTLTEKSGAGNDFLGWVDLPENYDKEEFERIKKAAEKIRSDSQVLIVIGIGGSYLGARAAVEFCKSQNYNLVCKDTPQIFFTGNSISSSALSDIVSLCENKDFSINVISKSGTTTEPAVAFRIFRELLESKYGEEEAAKRIYVTTDKCKGTLKELSNKVGYETFVVPDDVGGLSLIHISEPT
;
A
#
# COMPACT_ATOMS: atom_id res chain seq x y z
N MET A 1 -19.95 9.98 10.85
CA MET A 1 -18.96 10.92 11.44
C MET A 1 -18.78 12.09 10.46
N SER A 2 -18.75 13.33 10.94
CA SER A 2 -18.45 14.49 10.07
C SER A 2 -17.09 15.04 10.44
N ILE A 3 -16.23 15.24 9.42
CA ILE A 3 -14.94 15.92 9.59
C ILE A 3 -15.19 17.42 9.46
N LYS A 4 -14.62 18.23 10.37
CA LYS A 4 -14.70 19.70 10.34
C LYS A 4 -13.27 20.26 10.41
N LEU A 5 -12.98 21.23 9.52
CA LEU A 5 -11.78 22.02 9.62
C LEU A 5 -11.97 23.10 10.71
N ASN A 6 -11.06 23.16 11.67
CA ASN A 6 -11.02 24.24 12.67
C ASN A 6 -9.72 25.04 12.48
N ALA A 7 -9.85 26.21 11.88
CA ALA A 7 -8.74 27.11 11.58
C ALA A 7 -8.51 28.18 12.67
N LYS A 8 -9.17 28.09 13.82
CA LYS A 8 -9.15 29.14 14.87
C LYS A 8 -7.73 29.60 15.25
N TYR A 9 -6.80 28.66 15.35
CA TYR A 9 -5.43 28.95 15.77
C TYR A 9 -4.51 29.47 14.64
N THR A 10 -5.03 29.60 13.42
CA THR A 10 -4.29 30.19 12.28
C THR A 10 -4.71 31.66 12.03
N GLU A 11 -5.76 32.15 12.68
CA GLU A 11 -6.34 33.47 12.42
C GLU A 11 -5.37 34.64 12.68
N ASP A 12 -4.43 34.46 13.62
CA ASP A 12 -3.38 35.46 13.90
C ASP A 12 -2.28 35.50 12.84
N PHE A 13 -2.17 34.49 11.97
CA PHE A 13 -1.13 34.35 10.96
C PHE A 13 -1.66 34.44 9.54
N VAL A 14 -2.90 34.04 9.32
CA VAL A 14 -3.56 34.04 8.00
C VAL A 14 -4.86 34.81 8.11
N SER A 15 -4.85 35.99 7.54
CA SER A 15 -6.03 36.86 7.54
C SER A 15 -7.08 36.40 6.53
N LYS A 16 -8.30 36.86 6.71
CA LYS A 16 -9.37 36.64 5.73
C LYS A 16 -9.03 37.19 4.35
N THR A 17 -8.33 38.31 4.30
CA THR A 17 -7.86 38.95 3.06
C THR A 17 -6.83 38.06 2.34
N ASP A 18 -5.93 37.37 3.09
CA ASP A 18 -4.98 36.46 2.50
C ASP A 18 -5.69 35.27 1.83
N LEU A 19 -6.70 34.69 2.51
CA LEU A 19 -7.52 33.60 1.95
C LEU A 19 -8.31 34.04 0.71
N GLU A 20 -8.88 35.27 0.73
CA GLU A 20 -9.59 35.83 -0.41
C GLU A 20 -8.65 36.09 -1.59
N SER A 21 -7.42 36.51 -1.34
CA SER A 21 -6.42 36.83 -2.39
C SER A 21 -5.96 35.57 -3.13
N ILE A 22 -5.81 34.42 -2.44
CA ILE A 22 -5.35 33.16 -3.05
C ILE A 22 -6.50 32.35 -3.70
N ALA A 23 -7.75 32.69 -3.39
CA ALA A 23 -8.91 31.93 -3.87
C ALA A 23 -9.00 31.77 -5.41
N PRO A 24 -8.64 32.79 -6.24
CA PRO A 24 -8.61 32.62 -7.70
C PRO A 24 -7.59 31.60 -8.18
N GLU A 25 -6.41 31.55 -7.54
CA GLU A 25 -5.36 30.60 -7.88
C GLU A 25 -5.76 29.16 -7.50
N ILE A 26 -6.38 28.99 -6.35
CA ILE A 26 -6.94 27.69 -5.92
C ILE A 26 -7.99 27.21 -6.92
N LYS A 27 -8.90 28.08 -7.35
CA LYS A 27 -9.92 27.74 -8.37
C LYS A 27 -9.30 27.33 -9.69
N LYS A 28 -8.24 28.04 -10.12
CA LYS A 28 -7.51 27.73 -11.36
C LYS A 28 -6.81 26.35 -11.22
N ALA A 29 -6.10 26.10 -10.13
CA ALA A 29 -5.43 24.84 -9.87
C ALA A 29 -6.41 23.68 -9.81
N HIS A 30 -7.52 23.84 -9.10
CA HIS A 30 -8.59 22.85 -9.04
C HIS A 30 -9.16 22.52 -10.44
N LYS A 31 -9.42 23.57 -11.25
CA LYS A 31 -9.89 23.39 -12.62
C LYS A 31 -8.87 22.62 -13.47
N THR A 32 -7.59 22.98 -13.40
CA THR A 32 -6.50 22.28 -14.10
C THR A 32 -6.45 20.80 -13.72
N LEU A 33 -6.60 20.48 -12.44
CA LEU A 33 -6.62 19.10 -11.94
C LEU A 33 -7.85 18.32 -12.46
N THR A 34 -9.04 18.88 -12.33
CA THR A 34 -10.30 18.22 -12.71
C THR A 34 -10.44 18.06 -14.21
N GLU A 35 -9.94 19.02 -15.01
CA GLU A 35 -9.91 18.93 -16.47
C GLU A 35 -8.70 18.12 -16.99
N LYS A 36 -7.81 17.68 -16.10
CA LYS A 36 -6.60 16.91 -16.43
C LYS A 36 -5.74 17.64 -17.50
N SER A 37 -5.69 18.97 -17.47
CA SER A 37 -5.07 19.81 -18.50
C SER A 37 -3.65 20.29 -18.15
N GLY A 38 -3.12 19.97 -16.98
CA GLY A 38 -1.81 20.36 -16.51
C GLY A 38 -0.69 19.38 -16.83
N ALA A 39 0.55 19.78 -16.53
CA ALA A 39 1.69 18.89 -16.60
C ALA A 39 1.52 17.70 -15.63
N GLY A 40 1.88 16.49 -16.08
CA GLY A 40 1.70 15.27 -15.30
C GLY A 40 0.30 14.65 -15.38
N ASN A 41 -0.53 15.10 -16.31
CA ASN A 41 -1.88 14.61 -16.53
C ASN A 41 -1.95 13.10 -16.88
N ASP A 42 -0.83 12.50 -17.33
CA ASP A 42 -0.73 11.05 -17.57
C ASP A 42 -0.85 10.21 -16.29
N PHE A 43 -0.70 10.85 -15.10
CA PHE A 43 -0.71 10.17 -13.81
C PHE A 43 -1.80 10.68 -12.86
N LEU A 44 -2.96 11.00 -13.41
CA LEU A 44 -4.13 11.48 -12.64
C LEU A 44 -5.24 10.43 -12.48
N GLY A 45 -4.95 9.15 -12.70
CA GLY A 45 -5.90 8.06 -12.50
C GLY A 45 -6.48 8.00 -11.08
N TRP A 46 -5.68 8.37 -10.09
CA TRP A 46 -6.10 8.40 -8.69
C TRP A 46 -7.25 9.36 -8.37
N VAL A 47 -7.47 10.40 -9.20
CA VAL A 47 -8.52 11.41 -8.96
C VAL A 47 -9.91 10.78 -9.00
N ASP A 48 -10.14 9.90 -9.98
CA ASP A 48 -11.44 9.27 -10.20
C ASP A 48 -11.52 7.84 -9.65
N LEU A 49 -10.40 7.30 -9.16
CA LEU A 49 -10.30 5.91 -8.70
C LEU A 49 -11.31 5.54 -7.59
N PRO A 50 -11.64 6.43 -6.62
CA PRO A 50 -12.64 6.11 -5.59
C PRO A 50 -14.02 5.77 -6.15
N GLU A 51 -14.34 6.26 -7.35
CA GLU A 51 -15.62 5.99 -8.02
C GLU A 51 -15.48 4.93 -9.12
N ASN A 52 -14.35 4.91 -9.82
CA ASN A 52 -14.11 4.16 -11.05
C ASN A 52 -13.12 3.00 -10.87
N TYR A 53 -12.97 2.48 -9.65
CA TYR A 53 -12.11 1.31 -9.40
C TYR A 53 -12.66 0.02 -10.03
N ASP A 54 -11.78 -0.92 -10.32
CA ASP A 54 -12.15 -2.27 -10.79
C ASP A 54 -12.85 -3.04 -9.67
N LYS A 55 -14.16 -3.21 -9.81
CA LYS A 55 -15.01 -3.87 -8.81
C LYS A 55 -14.73 -5.36 -8.71
N GLU A 56 -14.36 -6.02 -9.81
CA GLU A 56 -14.04 -7.45 -9.80
C GLU A 56 -12.71 -7.69 -9.09
N GLU A 57 -11.70 -6.85 -9.35
CA GLU A 57 -10.45 -6.90 -8.63
C GLU A 57 -10.64 -6.60 -7.15
N PHE A 58 -11.46 -5.64 -6.80
CA PHE A 58 -11.78 -5.32 -5.40
C PHE A 58 -12.42 -6.51 -4.66
N GLU A 59 -13.32 -7.27 -5.31
CA GLU A 59 -13.86 -8.51 -4.74
C GLU A 59 -12.77 -9.57 -4.55
N ARG A 60 -11.78 -9.65 -5.45
CA ARG A 60 -10.62 -10.54 -5.30
C ARG A 60 -9.76 -10.11 -4.11
N ILE A 61 -9.52 -8.81 -3.93
CA ILE A 61 -8.79 -8.26 -2.77
C ILE A 61 -9.50 -8.65 -1.46
N LYS A 62 -10.82 -8.51 -1.38
CA LYS A 62 -11.59 -8.92 -0.19
C LYS A 62 -11.44 -10.41 0.12
N LYS A 63 -11.54 -11.27 -0.91
CA LYS A 63 -11.31 -12.71 -0.74
C LYS A 63 -9.90 -13.04 -0.26
N ALA A 64 -8.89 -12.36 -0.80
CA ALA A 64 -7.51 -12.50 -0.35
C ALA A 64 -7.35 -12.06 1.11
N ALA A 65 -7.96 -10.94 1.49
CA ALA A 65 -7.95 -10.47 2.88
C ALA A 65 -8.65 -11.44 3.85
N GLU A 66 -9.77 -12.04 3.45
CA GLU A 66 -10.44 -13.09 4.24
C GLU A 66 -9.57 -14.32 4.41
N LYS A 67 -8.93 -14.78 3.33
CA LYS A 67 -7.99 -15.90 3.39
C LYS A 67 -6.82 -15.60 4.33
N ILE A 68 -6.19 -14.44 4.22
CA ILE A 68 -5.10 -14.03 5.11
C ILE A 68 -5.57 -14.02 6.56
N ARG A 69 -6.76 -13.51 6.85
CA ARG A 69 -7.32 -13.52 8.21
C ARG A 69 -7.56 -14.94 8.76
N SER A 70 -7.89 -15.88 7.89
CA SER A 70 -8.20 -17.27 8.29
C SER A 70 -6.96 -18.12 8.51
N ASP A 71 -5.85 -17.84 7.84
CA ASP A 71 -4.69 -18.73 7.79
C ASP A 71 -3.37 -18.09 8.25
N SER A 72 -3.38 -16.81 8.64
CA SER A 72 -2.17 -16.09 9.01
C SER A 72 -2.34 -15.29 10.31
N GLN A 73 -1.36 -15.40 11.19
CA GLN A 73 -1.25 -14.60 12.41
C GLN A 73 -0.50 -13.28 12.15
N VAL A 74 0.28 -13.24 11.07
CA VAL A 74 1.07 -12.08 10.67
C VAL A 74 0.89 -11.82 9.18
N LEU A 75 0.72 -10.55 8.82
CA LEU A 75 0.81 -10.07 7.45
C LEU A 75 2.06 -9.17 7.32
N ILE A 76 2.97 -9.56 6.44
CA ILE A 76 4.14 -8.77 6.09
C ILE A 76 3.83 -7.96 4.83
N VAL A 77 3.84 -6.65 4.94
CA VAL A 77 3.66 -5.73 3.82
C VAL A 77 5.04 -5.19 3.40
N ILE A 78 5.46 -5.54 2.20
CA ILE A 78 6.78 -5.20 1.67
C ILE A 78 6.61 -4.10 0.62
N GLY A 79 7.16 -2.92 0.89
CA GLY A 79 7.10 -1.79 -0.04
C GLY A 79 7.88 -0.59 0.47
N ILE A 80 8.07 0.41 -0.41
CA ILE A 80 8.75 1.66 -0.08
C ILE A 80 7.97 2.85 -0.64
N GLY A 81 8.03 4.00 0.04
CA GLY A 81 7.36 5.22 -0.38
C GLY A 81 5.86 5.05 -0.54
N GLY A 82 5.31 5.44 -1.69
CA GLY A 82 3.88 5.33 -2.00
C GLY A 82 3.32 3.92 -1.91
N SER A 83 4.16 2.89 -2.08
CA SER A 83 3.73 1.50 -2.05
C SER A 83 3.30 1.00 -0.67
N TYR A 84 3.60 1.71 0.42
CA TYR A 84 3.15 1.29 1.75
C TYR A 84 2.63 2.42 2.64
N LEU A 85 3.06 3.67 2.39
CA LEU A 85 2.74 4.78 3.29
C LEU A 85 1.24 5.08 3.37
N GLY A 86 0.52 4.97 2.26
CA GLY A 86 -0.93 5.17 2.24
C GLY A 86 -1.67 4.13 3.07
N ALA A 87 -1.39 2.86 2.84
CA ALA A 87 -1.97 1.76 3.61
C ALA A 87 -1.61 1.86 5.10
N ARG A 88 -0.34 2.17 5.41
CA ARG A 88 0.11 2.37 6.79
C ARG A 88 -0.63 3.54 7.45
N ALA A 89 -0.72 4.68 6.79
CA ALA A 89 -1.40 5.85 7.31
C ALA A 89 -2.88 5.55 7.64
N ALA A 90 -3.57 4.84 6.77
CA ALA A 90 -4.96 4.48 6.99
C ALA A 90 -5.13 3.43 8.11
N VAL A 91 -4.24 2.43 8.20
CA VAL A 91 -4.23 1.49 9.34
C VAL A 91 -4.00 2.23 10.65
N GLU A 92 -3.00 3.11 10.73
CA GLU A 92 -2.68 3.88 11.94
C GLU A 92 -3.78 4.90 12.30
N PHE A 93 -4.49 5.44 11.31
CA PHE A 93 -5.65 6.32 11.53
C PHE A 93 -6.89 5.57 12.04
N CYS A 94 -7.17 4.39 11.49
CA CYS A 94 -8.38 3.62 11.80
C CYS A 94 -8.22 2.69 13.01
N LYS A 95 -7.00 2.37 13.42
CA LYS A 95 -6.69 1.41 14.48
C LYS A 95 -5.94 2.06 15.65
N SER A 96 -5.84 1.34 16.75
CA SER A 96 -5.01 1.73 17.89
C SER A 96 -3.54 1.72 17.53
N GLN A 97 -2.73 2.62 18.12
CA GLN A 97 -1.26 2.58 18.04
C GLN A 97 -0.68 1.23 18.51
N ASN A 98 -1.40 0.54 19.40
CA ASN A 98 -1.02 -0.77 19.91
C ASN A 98 -1.71 -1.92 19.15
N TYR A 99 -2.19 -1.68 17.93
CA TYR A 99 -2.94 -2.66 17.15
C TYR A 99 -2.29 -4.05 17.16
N ASN A 100 -1.02 -4.14 16.84
CA ASN A 100 -0.29 -5.42 16.81
C ASN A 100 -0.20 -6.15 18.17
N LEU A 101 -0.43 -5.46 19.28
CA LEU A 101 -0.43 -6.06 20.61
C LEU A 101 -1.83 -6.48 21.08
N VAL A 102 -2.87 -5.84 20.57
CA VAL A 102 -4.26 -6.03 21.04
C VAL A 102 -5.17 -6.69 20.00
N CYS A 103 -4.72 -6.87 18.75
CA CYS A 103 -5.51 -7.55 17.71
C CYS A 103 -5.71 -9.02 18.08
N LYS A 104 -6.95 -9.52 17.94
CA LYS A 104 -7.31 -10.92 18.25
C LYS A 104 -7.84 -11.67 17.04
N ASP A 105 -8.65 -11.01 16.23
CA ASP A 105 -9.39 -11.63 15.13
C ASP A 105 -8.79 -11.27 13.75
N THR A 106 -7.66 -10.59 13.74
CA THR A 106 -6.97 -10.15 12.52
C THR A 106 -5.46 -10.32 12.70
N PRO A 107 -4.70 -10.55 11.63
CA PRO A 107 -3.25 -10.65 11.70
C PRO A 107 -2.60 -9.39 12.27
N GLN A 108 -1.45 -9.56 12.93
CA GLN A 108 -0.53 -8.46 13.16
C GLN A 108 0.03 -8.00 11.80
N ILE A 109 0.17 -6.69 11.61
CA ILE A 109 0.64 -6.12 10.34
C ILE A 109 2.01 -5.47 10.57
N PHE A 110 3.02 -5.91 9.81
CA PHE A 110 4.35 -5.34 9.83
C PHE A 110 4.74 -4.85 8.45
N PHE A 111 5.27 -3.63 8.39
CA PHE A 111 5.77 -3.01 7.17
C PHE A 111 7.28 -3.12 7.10
N THR A 112 7.81 -3.56 5.95
CA THR A 112 9.25 -3.72 5.71
C THR A 112 9.60 -3.44 4.25
N GLY A 113 10.88 -3.52 3.89
CA GLY A 113 11.34 -3.22 2.53
C GLY A 113 11.47 -1.71 2.25
N ASN A 114 11.40 -0.88 3.28
CA ASN A 114 11.62 0.56 3.20
C ASN A 114 13.04 0.98 3.64
N SER A 115 13.88 0.01 3.98
CA SER A 115 15.29 0.20 4.30
C SER A 115 16.08 -1.09 4.05
N ILE A 116 17.41 -0.98 4.06
CA ILE A 116 18.36 -2.11 3.98
C ILE A 116 18.93 -2.48 5.36
N SER A 117 18.30 -2.04 6.45
CA SER A 117 18.72 -2.36 7.80
C SER A 117 18.54 -3.85 8.09
N SER A 118 19.65 -4.56 8.27
CA SER A 118 19.65 -5.98 8.60
C SER A 118 19.04 -6.26 9.96
N SER A 119 19.27 -5.40 10.96
CA SER A 119 18.69 -5.56 12.30
C SER A 119 17.17 -5.43 12.28
N ALA A 120 16.64 -4.40 11.63
CA ALA A 120 15.18 -4.22 11.51
C ALA A 120 14.51 -5.39 10.76
N LEU A 121 15.19 -5.93 9.76
CA LEU A 121 14.68 -7.09 9.01
C LEU A 121 14.73 -8.36 9.87
N SER A 122 15.82 -8.59 10.59
CA SER A 122 16.01 -9.74 11.50
C SER A 122 14.94 -9.78 12.59
N ASP A 123 14.57 -8.62 13.16
CA ASP A 123 13.52 -8.55 14.16
C ASP A 123 12.17 -9.06 13.61
N ILE A 124 11.80 -8.67 12.38
CA ILE A 124 10.55 -9.13 11.76
C ILE A 124 10.64 -10.60 11.36
N VAL A 125 11.80 -11.08 10.89
CA VAL A 125 12.02 -12.52 10.61
C VAL A 125 11.78 -13.33 11.87
N SER A 126 12.37 -12.93 13.00
CA SER A 126 12.19 -13.63 14.29
C SER A 126 10.74 -13.65 14.77
N LEU A 127 9.95 -12.60 14.48
CA LEU A 127 8.51 -12.57 14.77
C LEU A 127 7.72 -13.61 13.95
N CYS A 128 8.22 -13.99 12.77
CA CYS A 128 7.56 -14.91 11.85
C CYS A 128 7.91 -16.39 12.10
N GLU A 129 9.02 -16.69 12.78
CA GLU A 129 9.53 -18.07 12.95
C GLU A 129 8.49 -19.03 13.50
N ASN A 130 7.75 -18.62 14.53
CA ASN A 130 6.76 -19.45 15.23
C ASN A 130 5.30 -19.06 14.93
N LYS A 131 5.05 -18.28 13.87
CA LYS A 131 3.71 -17.82 13.50
C LYS A 131 3.42 -18.15 12.04
N ASP A 132 2.18 -18.44 11.75
CA ASP A 132 1.72 -18.47 10.37
C ASP A 132 1.64 -17.07 9.80
N PHE A 133 2.19 -16.88 8.60
CA PHE A 133 2.24 -15.57 7.99
C PHE A 133 2.02 -15.59 6.49
N SER A 134 1.58 -14.45 5.97
CA SER A 134 1.46 -14.15 4.56
C SER A 134 2.25 -12.90 4.20
N ILE A 135 2.58 -12.76 2.92
CA ILE A 135 3.30 -11.61 2.37
C ILE A 135 2.42 -10.87 1.37
N ASN A 136 2.38 -9.55 1.46
CA ASN A 136 1.94 -8.67 0.37
C ASN A 136 3.13 -7.83 -0.08
N VAL A 137 3.67 -8.11 -1.26
CA VAL A 137 4.76 -7.31 -1.86
C VAL A 137 4.18 -6.34 -2.87
N ILE A 138 4.49 -5.05 -2.69
CA ILE A 138 3.95 -3.94 -3.47
C ILE A 138 5.11 -3.22 -4.17
N SER A 139 5.21 -3.37 -5.48
CA SER A 139 6.20 -2.68 -6.29
C SER A 139 5.73 -2.58 -7.74
N LYS A 140 5.47 -1.38 -8.24
CA LYS A 140 5.02 -1.17 -9.62
C LYS A 140 6.08 -1.62 -10.63
N SER A 141 7.32 -1.20 -10.48
CA SER A 141 8.43 -1.58 -11.38
C SER A 141 8.95 -3.00 -11.15
N GLY A 142 8.86 -3.49 -9.91
CA GLY A 142 9.47 -4.74 -9.48
C GLY A 142 11.01 -4.72 -9.37
N THR A 143 11.64 -3.55 -9.56
CA THR A 143 13.10 -3.40 -9.62
C THR A 143 13.70 -2.62 -8.45
N THR A 144 12.87 -2.10 -7.55
CA THR A 144 13.34 -1.35 -6.38
C THR A 144 14.08 -2.29 -5.44
N THR A 145 15.31 -1.92 -5.08
CA THR A 145 16.27 -2.82 -4.39
C THR A 145 15.80 -3.23 -3.01
N GLU A 146 15.35 -2.28 -2.18
CA GLU A 146 14.99 -2.53 -0.79
C GLU A 146 13.81 -3.53 -0.66
N PRO A 147 12.68 -3.33 -1.34
CA PRO A 147 11.61 -4.31 -1.36
C PRO A 147 12.03 -5.66 -1.97
N ALA A 148 12.89 -5.66 -3.00
CA ALA A 148 13.35 -6.89 -3.63
C ALA A 148 14.19 -7.75 -2.69
N VAL A 149 15.09 -7.13 -1.90
CA VAL A 149 15.89 -7.83 -0.88
C VAL A 149 14.99 -8.38 0.22
N ALA A 150 14.09 -7.57 0.77
CA ALA A 150 13.15 -8.01 1.79
C ALA A 150 12.27 -9.17 1.28
N PHE A 151 11.71 -9.04 0.08
CA PHE A 151 10.87 -10.07 -0.52
C PHE A 151 11.61 -11.39 -0.70
N ARG A 152 12.85 -11.36 -1.16
CA ARG A 152 13.66 -12.57 -1.30
C ARG A 152 13.81 -13.31 0.04
N ILE A 153 14.13 -12.59 1.12
CA ILE A 153 14.34 -13.18 2.44
C ILE A 153 13.03 -13.79 2.99
N PHE A 154 11.92 -13.05 2.93
CA PHE A 154 10.65 -13.55 3.44
C PHE A 154 10.06 -14.67 2.57
N ARG A 155 10.32 -14.65 1.27
CA ARG A 155 9.97 -15.75 0.37
C ARG A 155 10.71 -17.02 0.75
N GLU A 156 12.03 -16.96 0.92
CA GLU A 156 12.85 -18.10 1.36
C GLU A 156 12.36 -18.65 2.71
N LEU A 157 11.97 -17.77 3.63
CA LEU A 157 11.40 -18.18 4.92
C LEU A 157 10.06 -18.91 4.75
N LEU A 158 9.15 -18.41 3.89
CA LEU A 158 7.90 -19.10 3.58
C LEU A 158 8.12 -20.45 2.92
N GLU A 159 9.00 -20.51 1.92
CA GLU A 159 9.33 -21.73 1.19
C GLU A 159 9.95 -22.78 2.11
N SER A 160 10.81 -22.38 3.05
CA SER A 160 11.38 -23.26 4.07
C SER A 160 10.33 -23.80 5.03
N LYS A 161 9.31 -22.98 5.35
CA LYS A 161 8.28 -23.35 6.33
C LYS A 161 7.17 -24.21 5.75
N TYR A 162 6.73 -23.94 4.52
CA TYR A 162 5.53 -24.55 3.93
C TYR A 162 5.81 -25.37 2.66
N GLY A 163 7.02 -25.30 2.11
CA GLY A 163 7.33 -25.77 0.75
C GLY A 163 6.86 -24.76 -0.31
N GLU A 164 7.42 -24.87 -1.52
CA GLU A 164 7.23 -23.89 -2.60
C GLU A 164 5.75 -23.70 -2.98
N GLU A 165 4.99 -24.77 -3.09
CA GLU A 165 3.60 -24.72 -3.55
C GLU A 165 2.67 -24.01 -2.55
N GLU A 166 2.78 -24.32 -1.27
CA GLU A 166 1.95 -23.71 -0.24
C GLU A 166 2.42 -22.28 0.09
N ALA A 167 3.72 -22.03 0.03
CA ALA A 167 4.29 -20.69 0.16
C ALA A 167 3.75 -19.75 -0.93
N ALA A 168 3.64 -20.23 -2.17
CA ALA A 168 3.10 -19.44 -3.28
C ALA A 168 1.66 -18.96 -3.02
N LYS A 169 0.84 -19.75 -2.32
CA LYS A 169 -0.55 -19.39 -1.97
C LYS A 169 -0.65 -18.35 -0.83
N ARG A 170 0.47 -18.05 -0.17
CA ARG A 170 0.59 -17.07 0.91
C ARG A 170 1.30 -15.79 0.49
N ILE A 171 1.66 -15.69 -0.80
CA ILE A 171 2.30 -14.53 -1.40
C ILE A 171 1.30 -13.81 -2.31
N TYR A 172 1.04 -12.56 -1.99
CA TYR A 172 0.20 -11.64 -2.74
C TYR A 172 1.09 -10.56 -3.34
N VAL A 173 0.85 -10.18 -4.58
CA VAL A 173 1.70 -9.25 -5.31
C VAL A 173 0.87 -8.12 -5.88
N THR A 174 1.16 -6.89 -5.49
CA THR A 174 0.57 -5.68 -6.08
C THR A 174 1.62 -5.03 -6.99
N THR A 175 1.40 -5.06 -8.30
CA THR A 175 2.41 -4.66 -9.30
C THR A 175 1.77 -4.13 -10.58
N ASP A 176 2.58 -3.83 -11.59
CA ASP A 176 2.10 -3.49 -12.93
C ASP A 176 1.26 -4.62 -13.54
N LYS A 177 0.30 -4.26 -14.38
CA LYS A 177 -0.61 -5.20 -15.03
C LYS A 177 0.12 -6.21 -15.92
N CYS A 178 1.11 -5.74 -16.68
CA CYS A 178 1.74 -6.50 -17.76
C CYS A 178 3.27 -6.57 -17.69
N LYS A 179 3.93 -5.64 -17.00
CA LYS A 179 5.37 -5.39 -17.10
C LYS A 179 6.08 -5.54 -15.76
N GLY A 180 7.39 -5.71 -15.85
CA GLY A 180 8.29 -5.69 -14.70
C GLY A 180 8.65 -7.06 -14.17
N THR A 181 9.81 -7.14 -13.53
CA THR A 181 10.40 -8.39 -13.04
C THR A 181 9.53 -9.11 -12.01
N LEU A 182 8.84 -8.34 -11.16
CA LEU A 182 7.92 -8.91 -10.17
C LEU A 182 6.68 -9.52 -10.83
N LYS A 183 6.15 -8.88 -11.90
CA LYS A 183 5.03 -9.43 -12.68
C LYS A 183 5.43 -10.71 -13.42
N GLU A 184 6.60 -10.74 -14.03
CA GLU A 184 7.13 -11.92 -14.71
C GLU A 184 7.32 -13.09 -13.74
N LEU A 185 7.91 -12.82 -12.56
CA LEU A 185 8.05 -13.82 -11.50
C LEU A 185 6.68 -14.33 -11.04
N SER A 186 5.72 -13.45 -10.81
CA SER A 186 4.37 -13.82 -10.36
C SER A 186 3.66 -14.72 -11.36
N ASN A 187 3.77 -14.42 -12.65
CA ASN A 187 3.19 -15.23 -13.71
C ASN A 187 3.85 -16.63 -13.80
N LYS A 188 5.17 -16.69 -13.56
CA LYS A 188 5.93 -17.95 -13.61
C LYS A 188 5.60 -18.88 -12.43
N VAL A 189 5.44 -18.32 -11.24
CA VAL A 189 5.23 -19.08 -9.99
C VAL A 189 3.74 -19.26 -9.69
N GLY A 190 2.87 -18.39 -10.20
CA GLY A 190 1.44 -18.44 -9.96
C GLY A 190 0.98 -17.67 -8.72
N TYR A 191 1.67 -16.59 -8.36
CA TYR A 191 1.23 -15.72 -7.25
C TYR A 191 -0.09 -15.02 -7.59
N GLU A 192 -0.94 -14.81 -6.57
CA GLU A 192 -2.11 -13.94 -6.70
C GLU A 192 -1.65 -12.50 -6.91
N THR A 193 -2.12 -11.87 -8.00
CA THR A 193 -1.66 -10.52 -8.38
C THR A 193 -2.79 -9.50 -8.40
N PHE A 194 -2.48 -8.28 -7.94
CA PHE A 194 -3.33 -7.10 -8.00
C PHE A 194 -2.62 -5.99 -8.77
N VAL A 195 -3.38 -5.12 -9.41
CA VAL A 195 -2.87 -4.17 -10.39
C VAL A 195 -2.70 -2.79 -9.77
N VAL A 196 -1.52 -2.19 -9.99
CA VAL A 196 -1.35 -0.74 -9.90
C VAL A 196 -1.71 -0.15 -11.26
N PRO A 197 -2.74 0.71 -11.36
CA PRO A 197 -3.14 1.30 -12.64
C PRO A 197 -1.99 2.03 -13.34
N ASP A 198 -1.96 1.99 -14.68
CA ASP A 198 -0.89 2.59 -15.48
C ASP A 198 -0.83 4.11 -15.33
N ASP A 199 -1.98 4.75 -15.19
CA ASP A 199 -2.17 6.19 -14.99
C ASP A 199 -1.97 6.65 -13.54
N VAL A 200 -1.44 5.77 -12.67
CA VAL A 200 -1.01 6.10 -11.29
C VAL A 200 0.49 5.93 -11.19
N GLY A 201 1.21 7.02 -10.94
CA GLY A 201 2.67 7.01 -10.76
C GLY A 201 3.10 6.31 -9.47
N GLY A 202 4.35 5.82 -9.42
CA GLY A 202 4.86 5.09 -8.26
C GLY A 202 4.78 5.89 -6.93
N LEU A 203 5.01 7.20 -6.96
CA LEU A 203 4.84 8.07 -5.80
C LEU A 203 3.36 8.33 -5.48
N SER A 204 2.50 8.29 -6.48
CA SER A 204 1.05 8.52 -6.32
C SER A 204 0.31 7.30 -5.77
N LEU A 205 0.97 6.15 -5.60
CA LEU A 205 0.38 4.96 -4.97
C LEU A 205 -0.16 5.23 -3.56
N ILE A 206 0.36 6.25 -2.88
CA ILE A 206 -0.16 6.67 -1.58
C ILE A 206 -1.66 7.03 -1.62
N HIS A 207 -2.15 7.47 -2.77
CA HIS A 207 -3.55 7.85 -2.96
C HIS A 207 -4.50 6.68 -3.22
N ILE A 208 -3.97 5.49 -3.52
CA ILE A 208 -4.75 4.30 -3.84
C ILE A 208 -4.52 3.14 -2.87
N SER A 209 -3.60 3.28 -1.94
CA SER A 209 -3.36 2.28 -0.88
C SER A 209 -4.45 2.38 0.17
N GLU A 210 -5.67 1.99 -0.18
CA GLU A 210 -6.76 1.93 0.78
C GLU A 210 -6.70 0.62 1.58
N PRO A 211 -6.71 0.69 2.92
CA PRO A 211 -6.88 -0.51 3.72
C PRO A 211 -8.33 -0.93 3.65
N THR A 212 -8.57 -2.05 3.14
CA THR A 212 -9.87 -2.74 3.25
C THR A 212 -10.02 -3.44 4.59
#